data_56c65e50b65deb1a8c68150d469ac0f9
#
_entry.id   56c65e50b65deb1a8c68150d469ac0f9
#
_cell.length_a   1.000
_cell.length_b   1.000
_cell.length_c   1.000
_cell.angle_alpha   90.00
_cell.angle_beta   90.00
_cell.angle_gamma   90.00
#
_symmetry.space_group_name_H-M   'P 1'
#
loop_
_entity.id
_entity.type
_entity.pdbx_description
1 polymer ?
#
loop_
_entity_poly.entity_id
_entity_poly.type
_entity_poly.pdbx_seq_one_letter_code
_entity_poly.pdbx_strand_id
1 'polypeptide(L)'
;LTATNGTVSAPTTVTTGYNGTATYTVTPNSGYKAELETNTCGGTLSGNTYIISNITSGKTCSITFKKKQTTLADKIIAKSANNEDNVHNEDGYRYEGSNPNNYIYMETNGTKELWRIIGLFPDGENGENVIRVRKNSYTNAEYDTNSTNHWPNTTLYTTLSSTYSTTKYKNTVNYKVYLGTYYPDDYTSKYLYDMERTL
;
A
#
# COMPACT_ATOMS: atom_id res chain seq x y z
N LEU A 1 24.65 -15.86 -19.09
CA LEU A 1 23.44 -15.16 -18.59
C LEU A 1 23.78 -13.70 -18.31
N THR A 2 22.88 -12.79 -18.69
CA THR A 2 22.89 -11.36 -18.32
C THR A 2 21.63 -11.00 -17.56
N ALA A 3 21.70 -10.01 -16.67
CA ALA A 3 20.55 -9.50 -15.94
C ALA A 3 20.43 -7.97 -16.09
N THR A 4 19.24 -7.49 -16.39
CA THR A 4 18.88 -6.06 -16.38
C THR A 4 18.15 -5.77 -15.08
N ASN A 5 18.43 -4.64 -14.45
CA ASN A 5 17.89 -4.24 -13.14
C ASN A 5 18.25 -5.21 -12.01
N GLY A 6 19.38 -5.89 -12.16
CA GLY A 6 19.95 -6.82 -11.21
C GLY A 6 21.33 -7.30 -11.65
N THR A 7 21.91 -8.20 -10.89
CA THR A 7 23.24 -8.77 -11.14
C THR A 7 23.17 -10.29 -11.24
N VAL A 8 24.11 -10.86 -11.97
CA VAL A 8 24.40 -12.30 -11.99
C VAL A 8 25.74 -12.49 -11.28
N SER A 9 25.79 -13.32 -10.25
CA SER A 9 27.05 -13.67 -9.60
C SER A 9 27.89 -14.60 -10.52
N ALA A 10 29.21 -14.46 -10.49
CA ALA A 10 30.09 -15.33 -11.25
C ALA A 10 29.92 -16.81 -10.81
N PRO A 11 30.01 -17.76 -11.73
CA PRO A 11 30.24 -17.60 -13.17
C PRO A 11 28.99 -17.22 -13.94
N THR A 12 29.09 -16.28 -14.88
CA THR A 12 27.95 -15.86 -15.76
C THR A 12 27.78 -16.82 -16.96
N THR A 13 28.72 -17.72 -17.15
CA THR A 13 28.69 -18.80 -18.16
C THR A 13 28.83 -20.13 -17.46
N VAL A 14 27.93 -21.05 -17.75
CA VAL A 14 27.94 -22.43 -17.23
C VAL A 14 28.00 -23.39 -18.41
N THR A 15 28.91 -24.35 -18.35
CA THR A 15 29.00 -25.44 -19.31
C THR A 15 28.32 -26.67 -18.72
N THR A 16 27.43 -27.30 -19.47
CA THR A 16 26.70 -28.49 -19.05
C THR A 16 26.67 -29.52 -20.19
N GLY A 17 26.45 -30.77 -19.88
CA GLY A 17 26.20 -31.81 -20.86
C GLY A 17 24.84 -31.64 -21.56
N TYR A 18 24.64 -32.45 -22.59
CA TYR A 18 23.35 -32.49 -23.30
C TYR A 18 22.19 -32.82 -22.34
N ASN A 19 21.08 -32.09 -22.46
CA ASN A 19 19.94 -32.11 -21.52
C ASN A 19 20.31 -31.69 -20.07
N GLY A 20 21.44 -31.05 -19.86
CA GLY A 20 21.88 -30.61 -18.54
C GLY A 20 21.14 -29.38 -18.02
N THR A 21 21.51 -28.98 -16.81
CA THR A 21 20.92 -27.84 -16.11
C THR A 21 22.01 -26.83 -15.77
N ALA A 22 21.72 -25.56 -15.99
CA ALA A 22 22.54 -24.43 -15.55
C ALA A 22 21.83 -23.69 -14.42
N THR A 23 22.59 -23.43 -13.35
CA THR A 23 22.08 -22.69 -12.17
C THR A 23 22.90 -21.43 -11.97
N TYR A 24 22.23 -20.32 -11.75
CA TYR A 24 22.83 -19.01 -11.54
C TYR A 24 22.30 -18.39 -10.26
N THR A 25 23.16 -17.68 -9.54
CA THR A 25 22.73 -16.78 -8.48
C THR A 25 22.52 -15.40 -9.06
N VAL A 26 21.32 -14.86 -8.87
CA VAL A 26 20.92 -13.55 -9.40
C VAL A 26 20.36 -12.69 -8.27
N THR A 27 20.62 -11.38 -8.31
CA THR A 27 20.19 -10.45 -7.26
C THR A 27 19.57 -9.23 -7.88
N PRO A 28 18.29 -8.91 -7.58
CA PRO A 28 17.67 -7.66 -8.02
C PRO A 28 18.40 -6.45 -7.45
N ASN A 29 18.50 -5.38 -8.22
CA ASN A 29 18.97 -4.09 -7.72
C ASN A 29 17.96 -3.48 -6.74
N SER A 30 18.40 -2.51 -5.94
CA SER A 30 17.50 -1.73 -5.09
C SER A 30 16.35 -1.15 -5.93
N GLY A 31 15.12 -1.24 -5.42
CA GLY A 31 13.91 -0.82 -6.14
C GLY A 31 13.32 -1.86 -7.11
N TYR A 32 13.92 -3.04 -7.20
CA TYR A 32 13.40 -4.17 -7.99
C TYR A 32 13.12 -5.38 -7.09
N LYS A 33 12.28 -6.29 -7.56
CA LYS A 33 11.89 -7.51 -6.82
C LYS A 33 12.36 -8.77 -7.54
N ALA A 34 12.48 -9.87 -6.79
CA ALA A 34 12.85 -11.18 -7.33
C ALA A 34 11.70 -11.81 -8.14
N GLU A 35 11.24 -11.08 -9.15
CA GLU A 35 10.31 -11.50 -10.20
C GLU A 35 10.84 -11.03 -11.54
N LEU A 36 10.60 -11.82 -12.59
CA LEU A 36 11.05 -11.51 -13.93
C LEU A 36 9.97 -10.80 -14.75
N GLU A 37 10.35 -9.70 -15.38
CA GLU A 37 9.57 -9.05 -16.42
C GLU A 37 9.82 -9.72 -17.78
N THR A 38 11.08 -10.05 -18.05
CA THR A 38 11.49 -10.80 -19.24
C THR A 38 12.39 -11.97 -18.88
N ASN A 39 12.32 -13.04 -19.67
CA ASN A 39 13.02 -14.29 -19.46
C ASN A 39 13.22 -14.98 -20.81
N THR A 40 14.36 -14.72 -21.49
CA THR A 40 14.56 -15.17 -22.87
C THR A 40 14.83 -16.65 -23.02
N CYS A 41 15.27 -17.33 -21.98
CA CYS A 41 15.57 -18.78 -22.02
C CYS A 41 14.52 -19.65 -21.31
N GLY A 42 13.44 -19.06 -20.76
CA GLY A 42 12.37 -19.82 -20.12
C GLY A 42 12.80 -20.53 -18.82
N GLY A 43 13.90 -20.11 -18.19
CA GLY A 43 14.31 -20.65 -16.90
C GLY A 43 13.37 -20.27 -15.77
N THR A 44 13.50 -20.91 -14.62
CA THR A 44 12.69 -20.65 -13.41
C THR A 44 13.50 -19.88 -12.39
N LEU A 45 12.91 -18.82 -11.84
CA LEU A 45 13.46 -18.03 -10.72
C LEU A 45 12.78 -18.45 -9.42
N SER A 46 13.58 -18.83 -8.42
CA SER A 46 13.12 -19.11 -7.05
C SER A 46 14.05 -18.39 -6.07
N GLY A 47 13.53 -17.37 -5.39
CA GLY A 47 14.36 -16.48 -4.60
C GLY A 47 15.47 -15.85 -5.45
N ASN A 48 16.72 -16.06 -5.10
CA ASN A 48 17.88 -15.58 -5.84
C ASN A 48 18.49 -16.63 -6.77
N THR A 49 17.83 -17.77 -6.98
CA THR A 49 18.35 -18.85 -7.82
C THR A 49 17.56 -18.91 -9.13
N TYR A 50 18.27 -18.74 -10.25
CA TYR A 50 17.72 -18.87 -11.60
C TYR A 50 18.24 -20.16 -12.24
N ILE A 51 17.32 -21.02 -12.68
CA ILE A 51 17.61 -22.37 -13.19
C ILE A 51 17.11 -22.49 -14.62
N ILE A 52 17.97 -22.96 -15.52
CA ILE A 52 17.63 -23.33 -16.90
C ILE A 52 17.88 -24.83 -17.02
N SER A 53 16.85 -25.59 -17.33
CA SER A 53 16.90 -27.04 -17.49
C SER A 53 16.79 -27.45 -18.96
N ASN A 54 17.11 -28.72 -19.25
CA ASN A 54 16.98 -29.33 -20.58
C ASN A 54 17.76 -28.55 -21.67
N ILE A 55 18.99 -28.19 -21.38
CA ILE A 55 19.87 -27.46 -22.31
C ILE A 55 20.40 -28.43 -23.35
N THR A 56 19.96 -28.27 -24.60
CA THR A 56 20.34 -29.12 -25.74
C THR A 56 21.38 -28.48 -26.69
N SER A 57 21.56 -27.17 -26.56
CA SER A 57 22.51 -26.38 -27.37
C SER A 57 22.94 -25.11 -26.62
N GLY A 58 24.02 -24.50 -27.07
CA GLY A 58 24.51 -23.24 -26.52
C GLY A 58 23.46 -22.13 -26.65
N LYS A 59 23.23 -21.40 -25.55
CA LYS A 59 22.24 -20.32 -25.46
C LYS A 59 22.84 -19.08 -24.84
N THR A 60 22.48 -17.93 -25.37
CA THR A 60 22.69 -16.64 -24.70
C THR A 60 21.37 -16.20 -24.10
N CYS A 61 21.35 -16.03 -22.79
CA CYS A 61 20.13 -15.76 -22.00
C CYS A 61 20.19 -14.37 -21.37
N SER A 62 19.05 -13.72 -21.34
CA SER A 62 18.87 -12.48 -20.58
C SER A 62 17.59 -12.55 -19.74
N ILE A 63 17.66 -11.92 -18.58
CA ILE A 63 16.52 -11.72 -17.69
C ILE A 63 16.42 -10.24 -17.32
N THR A 64 15.21 -9.77 -17.07
CA THR A 64 14.95 -8.42 -16.53
C THR A 64 14.12 -8.56 -15.28
N PHE A 65 14.58 -7.95 -14.19
CA PHE A 65 13.80 -7.91 -12.95
C PHE A 65 12.71 -6.86 -13.00
N LYS A 66 11.54 -7.19 -12.44
CA LYS A 66 10.42 -6.26 -12.30
C LYS A 66 10.73 -5.17 -11.31
N LYS A 67 10.34 -3.94 -11.63
CA LYS A 67 10.39 -2.83 -10.70
C LYS A 67 9.45 -3.10 -9.52
N LYS A 68 9.94 -2.86 -8.30
CA LYS A 68 9.11 -2.87 -7.09
C LYS A 68 8.11 -1.71 -7.18
N GLN A 69 6.83 -2.01 -7.10
CA GLN A 69 5.84 -0.96 -7.07
C GLN A 69 5.91 -0.27 -5.70
N THR A 70 6.24 1.00 -5.69
CA THR A 70 6.23 1.81 -4.47
C THR A 70 4.78 2.09 -4.10
N THR A 71 4.33 1.57 -2.97
CA THR A 71 2.99 1.82 -2.45
C THR A 71 2.88 3.22 -1.86
N LEU A 72 1.66 3.69 -1.61
CA LEU A 72 1.43 4.94 -0.89
C LEU A 72 1.99 4.86 0.55
N ALA A 73 1.87 3.71 1.19
CA ALA A 73 2.47 3.44 2.49
C ALA A 73 4.00 3.59 2.47
N ASP A 74 4.69 2.99 1.49
CA ASP A 74 6.15 3.14 1.33
C ASP A 74 6.56 4.62 1.17
N LYS A 75 5.74 5.42 0.46
CA LYS A 75 6.01 6.85 0.28
C LYS A 75 5.85 7.63 1.58
N ILE A 76 4.84 7.32 2.38
CA ILE A 76 4.64 7.97 3.69
C ILE A 76 5.81 7.65 4.63
N ILE A 77 6.21 6.39 4.70
CA ILE A 77 7.38 5.96 5.49
C ILE A 77 8.65 6.68 5.04
N ALA A 78 8.90 6.76 3.74
CA ALA A 78 10.08 7.45 3.20
C ALA A 78 10.08 8.95 3.54
N LYS A 79 8.92 9.62 3.48
CA LYS A 79 8.79 11.04 3.87
C LYS A 79 9.17 11.26 5.34
N SER A 80 8.71 10.41 6.24
CA SER A 80 9.09 10.48 7.65
C SER A 80 10.60 10.27 7.85
N ALA A 81 11.19 9.29 7.18
CA ALA A 81 12.62 9.03 7.27
C ALA A 81 13.49 10.17 6.76
N ASN A 82 12.98 10.97 5.81
CA ASN A 82 13.65 12.12 5.22
C ASN A 82 13.26 13.46 5.86
N ASN A 83 12.38 13.46 6.88
CA ASN A 83 11.79 14.68 7.47
C ASN A 83 11.06 15.56 6.44
N GLU A 84 10.38 14.95 5.47
CA GLU A 84 9.62 15.63 4.43
C GLU A 84 8.14 15.76 4.81
N ASP A 85 7.50 16.83 4.33
CA ASP A 85 6.05 17.11 4.45
C ASP A 85 5.48 17.02 5.88
N ASN A 86 6.32 17.26 6.90
CA ASN A 86 5.94 17.15 8.32
C ASN A 86 5.31 15.78 8.67
N VAL A 87 5.87 14.69 8.17
CA VAL A 87 5.48 13.35 8.56
C VAL A 87 6.31 12.88 9.74
N HIS A 88 5.66 12.65 10.87
CA HIS A 88 6.28 12.19 12.11
C HIS A 88 5.89 10.74 12.40
N ASN A 89 6.81 9.99 13.02
CA ASN A 89 6.57 8.61 13.43
C ASN A 89 6.40 8.52 14.95
N GLU A 90 5.15 8.68 15.38
CA GLU A 90 4.73 8.51 16.77
C GLU A 90 3.46 7.64 16.79
N ASP A 91 3.54 6.40 17.22
CA ASP A 91 2.43 5.43 17.14
C ASP A 91 1.79 5.35 15.74
N GLY A 92 2.64 5.33 14.71
CA GLY A 92 2.27 5.43 13.31
C GLY A 92 2.82 6.71 12.67
N TYR A 93 2.75 6.77 11.33
CA TYR A 93 3.27 7.89 10.54
C TYR A 93 2.16 8.92 10.35
N ARG A 94 2.28 10.08 10.96
CA ARG A 94 1.25 11.13 10.98
C ARG A 94 1.69 12.35 10.20
N TYR A 95 0.76 12.95 9.47
CA TYR A 95 0.95 14.27 8.88
C TYR A 95 0.56 15.34 9.90
N GLU A 96 1.45 16.30 10.15
CA GLU A 96 1.26 17.39 11.10
C GLU A 96 1.26 18.75 10.43
N GLY A 97 0.83 19.78 11.19
CA GLY A 97 0.80 21.17 10.75
C GLY A 97 -0.54 21.60 10.14
N SER A 98 -0.65 22.90 9.89
CA SER A 98 -1.90 23.53 9.44
C SER A 98 -2.29 23.17 7.99
N ASN A 99 -1.30 22.90 7.14
CA ASN A 99 -1.54 22.55 5.74
C ASN A 99 -0.46 21.62 5.18
N PRO A 100 -0.35 20.39 5.68
CA PRO A 100 0.60 19.42 5.16
C PRO A 100 0.21 18.99 3.73
N ASN A 101 1.21 18.57 2.94
CA ASN A 101 1.01 18.04 1.59
C ASN A 101 0.54 16.58 1.63
N ASN A 102 -0.69 16.37 2.07
CA ASN A 102 -1.29 15.06 2.36
C ASN A 102 -2.56 14.77 1.56
N TYR A 103 -2.73 15.37 0.40
CA TYR A 103 -3.91 15.19 -0.42
C TYR A 103 -3.81 13.97 -1.34
N ILE A 104 -4.93 13.25 -1.49
CA ILE A 104 -5.11 12.20 -2.50
C ILE A 104 -6.47 12.36 -3.18
N TYR A 105 -6.55 11.87 -4.41
CA TYR A 105 -7.83 11.69 -5.09
C TYR A 105 -8.24 10.23 -5.01
N MET A 106 -9.48 9.99 -4.59
CA MET A 106 -10.14 8.69 -4.72
C MET A 106 -11.16 8.78 -5.84
N GLU A 107 -11.06 7.87 -6.79
CA GLU A 107 -11.97 7.85 -7.94
C GLU A 107 -13.01 6.74 -7.74
N THR A 108 -14.27 7.11 -7.91
CA THR A 108 -15.40 6.20 -7.80
C THR A 108 -16.39 6.51 -8.92
N ASN A 109 -16.67 5.53 -9.77
CA ASN A 109 -17.59 5.69 -10.90
C ASN A 109 -17.28 6.92 -11.78
N GLY A 110 -15.99 7.15 -12.06
CA GLY A 110 -15.54 8.28 -12.88
C GLY A 110 -15.54 9.65 -12.16
N THR A 111 -15.92 9.69 -10.89
CA THR A 111 -15.89 10.91 -10.07
C THR A 111 -14.68 10.91 -9.17
N LYS A 112 -13.86 11.96 -9.26
CA LYS A 112 -12.70 12.16 -8.37
C LYS A 112 -13.12 12.96 -7.14
N GLU A 113 -12.90 12.38 -5.99
CA GLU A 113 -13.10 13.04 -4.69
C GLU A 113 -11.74 13.34 -4.06
N LEU A 114 -11.61 14.55 -3.50
CA LEU A 114 -10.39 14.95 -2.80
C LEU A 114 -10.48 14.53 -1.33
N TRP A 115 -9.44 13.82 -0.88
CA TRP A 115 -9.30 13.32 0.48
C TRP A 115 -7.96 13.75 1.06
N ARG A 116 -7.88 13.82 2.37
CA ARG A 116 -6.63 14.06 3.10
C ARG A 116 -6.19 12.79 3.81
N ILE A 117 -4.91 12.46 3.70
CA ILE A 117 -4.30 11.39 4.48
C ILE A 117 -4.08 11.92 5.89
N ILE A 118 -4.60 11.21 6.88
CA ILE A 118 -4.33 11.46 8.29
C ILE A 118 -2.97 10.86 8.65
N GLY A 119 -2.75 9.64 8.23
CA GLY A 119 -1.50 8.92 8.50
C GLY A 119 -1.54 7.46 8.07
N LEU A 120 -0.49 6.75 8.45
CA LEU A 120 -0.31 5.32 8.25
C LEU A 120 -0.15 4.67 9.63
N PHE A 121 -1.04 3.78 10.00
CA PHE A 121 -1.15 3.20 11.35
C PHE A 121 -1.10 1.67 11.33
N PRO A 122 -0.52 1.02 12.34
CA PRO A 122 -0.47 -0.45 12.45
C PRO A 122 -1.80 -1.03 12.95
N ASP A 123 -2.91 -0.70 12.29
CA ASP A 123 -4.28 -1.04 12.74
C ASP A 123 -4.91 -2.18 11.97
N GLY A 124 -4.18 -2.80 11.03
CA GLY A 124 -4.65 -3.96 10.28
C GLY A 124 -4.92 -5.16 11.19
N GLU A 125 -5.72 -6.11 10.73
CA GLU A 125 -6.11 -7.30 11.51
C GLU A 125 -4.92 -8.12 12.00
N ASN A 126 -3.81 -8.08 11.27
CA ASN A 126 -2.56 -8.77 11.60
C ASN A 126 -1.41 -7.79 11.89
N GLY A 127 -1.70 -6.55 12.31
CA GLY A 127 -0.72 -5.50 12.51
C GLY A 127 -0.21 -4.88 11.19
N GLU A 128 -0.95 -5.05 10.10
CA GLU A 128 -0.61 -4.40 8.84
C GLU A 128 -0.82 -2.88 8.94
N ASN A 129 0.01 -2.16 8.20
CA ASN A 129 -0.12 -0.72 8.10
C ASN A 129 -1.36 -0.32 7.27
N VAL A 130 -2.24 0.47 7.86
CA VAL A 130 -3.46 0.98 7.23
C VAL A 130 -3.35 2.49 7.06
N ILE A 131 -3.67 2.98 5.87
CA ILE A 131 -3.73 4.41 5.60
C ILE A 131 -5.11 4.92 6.02
N ARG A 132 -5.15 5.85 6.97
CA ARG A 132 -6.37 6.55 7.34
C ARG A 132 -6.51 7.83 6.53
N VAL A 133 -7.71 8.07 6.02
CA VAL A 133 -8.04 9.25 5.22
C VAL A 133 -9.33 9.88 5.73
N ARG A 134 -9.46 11.19 5.55
CA ARG A 134 -10.70 11.92 5.73
C ARG A 134 -11.10 12.64 4.45
N LYS A 135 -12.39 12.83 4.24
CA LYS A 135 -12.86 13.65 3.12
C LYS A 135 -12.43 15.11 3.31
N ASN A 136 -11.97 15.77 2.26
CA ASN A 136 -11.54 17.16 2.33
C ASN A 136 -12.73 18.14 2.44
N SER A 137 -13.90 17.76 1.91
CA SER A 137 -15.13 18.52 2.05
C SER A 137 -15.95 18.01 3.22
N TYR A 138 -16.70 18.89 3.88
CA TYR A 138 -17.69 18.53 4.88
C TYR A 138 -19.10 18.44 4.24
N THR A 139 -19.97 17.74 4.90
CA THR A 139 -21.40 17.69 4.56
C THR A 139 -22.18 18.07 5.80
N ASN A 140 -23.06 19.05 5.67
CA ASN A 140 -23.98 19.35 6.74
C ASN A 140 -25.01 18.22 6.83
N ALA A 141 -25.14 17.63 7.99
CA ALA A 141 -26.14 16.61 8.25
C ALA A 141 -26.68 16.77 9.67
N GLU A 142 -27.92 16.44 9.85
CA GLU A 142 -28.55 16.42 11.16
C GLU A 142 -28.05 15.19 11.92
N TYR A 143 -27.64 15.38 13.18
CA TYR A 143 -27.10 14.31 13.98
C TYR A 143 -28.14 13.22 14.22
N ASP A 144 -29.31 13.61 14.71
CA ASP A 144 -30.39 12.68 14.98
C ASP A 144 -31.77 13.37 14.97
N THR A 145 -32.72 12.78 14.26
CA THR A 145 -34.10 13.22 14.23
C THR A 145 -34.96 12.59 15.33
N ASN A 146 -34.45 11.57 16.01
CA ASN A 146 -35.19 10.75 16.97
C ASN A 146 -34.76 10.96 18.43
N SER A 147 -33.90 11.95 18.68
CA SER A 147 -33.43 12.31 20.03
C SER A 147 -32.74 11.16 20.76
N THR A 148 -32.00 10.31 20.05
CA THR A 148 -31.19 9.24 20.61
C THR A 148 -29.73 9.65 20.76
N ASN A 149 -29.12 9.27 21.88
CA ASN A 149 -27.67 9.50 22.11
C ASN A 149 -26.82 8.28 21.74
N HIS A 150 -27.42 7.22 21.24
CA HIS A 150 -26.69 6.02 20.87
C HIS A 150 -26.28 6.07 19.41
N TRP A 151 -24.99 6.25 19.15
CA TRP A 151 -24.41 6.47 17.82
C TRP A 151 -24.95 5.55 16.72
N PRO A 152 -24.97 4.21 16.88
CA PRO A 152 -25.49 3.31 15.84
C PRO A 152 -26.96 3.52 15.47
N ASN A 153 -27.73 4.23 16.32
CA ASN A 153 -29.16 4.46 16.12
C ASN A 153 -29.46 5.86 15.58
N THR A 154 -28.43 6.68 15.37
CA THR A 154 -28.63 8.05 14.91
C THR A 154 -28.96 8.14 13.43
N THR A 155 -29.65 9.19 13.04
CA THR A 155 -29.91 9.53 11.63
C THR A 155 -28.60 9.75 10.88
N LEU A 156 -27.63 10.40 11.50
CA LEU A 156 -26.29 10.63 10.91
C LEU A 156 -25.57 9.32 10.64
N TYR A 157 -25.57 8.37 11.58
CA TYR A 157 -24.98 7.05 11.37
C TYR A 157 -25.59 6.32 10.18
N THR A 158 -26.92 6.31 10.09
CA THR A 158 -27.65 5.68 8.98
C THR A 158 -27.30 6.34 7.65
N THR A 159 -27.27 7.66 7.60
CA THR A 159 -26.91 8.44 6.41
C THR A 159 -25.49 8.17 5.98
N LEU A 160 -24.52 8.19 6.92
CA LEU A 160 -23.12 7.92 6.62
C LEU A 160 -22.92 6.47 6.19
N SER A 161 -23.56 5.52 6.87
CA SER A 161 -23.47 4.08 6.52
C SER A 161 -24.03 3.80 5.13
N SER A 162 -25.10 4.46 4.71
CA SER A 162 -25.64 4.30 3.36
C SER A 162 -24.79 4.99 2.30
N THR A 163 -24.26 6.17 2.59
CA THR A 163 -23.47 6.98 1.65
C THR A 163 -22.06 6.39 1.44
N TYR A 164 -21.43 5.90 2.51
CA TYR A 164 -20.06 5.38 2.50
C TYR A 164 -20.01 3.87 2.72
N SER A 165 -21.14 3.19 2.52
CA SER A 165 -21.17 1.74 2.62
C SER A 165 -20.15 1.10 1.67
N THR A 166 -19.75 -0.10 2.01
CA THR A 166 -18.74 -0.91 1.35
C THR A 166 -18.85 -1.02 -0.18
N THR A 167 -19.96 -0.58 -0.77
CA THR A 167 -20.18 -0.65 -2.22
C THR A 167 -19.54 0.48 -3.00
N LYS A 168 -19.45 1.69 -2.46
CA LYS A 168 -18.95 2.86 -3.20
C LYS A 168 -17.44 2.77 -3.49
N TYR A 169 -16.66 2.22 -2.56
CA TYR A 169 -15.19 2.13 -2.66
C TYR A 169 -14.69 0.69 -2.79
N LYS A 170 -15.59 -0.27 -2.91
CA LYS A 170 -15.33 -1.71 -2.85
C LYS A 170 -14.29 -2.24 -3.84
N ASN A 171 -14.08 -1.56 -4.94
CA ASN A 171 -13.18 -2.02 -6.00
C ASN A 171 -11.81 -1.35 -5.97
N THR A 172 -11.55 -0.46 -5.02
CA THR A 172 -10.32 0.32 -5.02
C THR A 172 -9.23 -0.27 -4.16
N VAL A 173 -9.55 -0.88 -3.02
CA VAL A 173 -8.58 -1.54 -2.11
C VAL A 173 -9.37 -2.27 -1.03
N ASN A 174 -8.76 -3.21 -0.30
CA ASN A 174 -9.29 -3.66 0.99
C ASN A 174 -9.36 -2.47 1.94
N TYR A 175 -10.55 -1.98 2.26
CA TYR A 175 -10.74 -0.86 3.17
C TYR A 175 -11.83 -1.15 4.19
N LYS A 176 -11.65 -0.58 5.37
CA LYS A 176 -12.68 -0.49 6.40
C LYS A 176 -13.11 0.97 6.50
N VAL A 177 -14.42 1.22 6.48
CA VAL A 177 -14.96 2.54 6.74
C VAL A 177 -15.25 2.62 8.23
N TYR A 178 -14.59 3.54 8.91
CA TYR A 178 -14.91 3.91 10.26
C TYR A 178 -15.72 5.19 10.22
N LEU A 179 -16.93 5.11 10.72
CA LEU A 179 -17.84 6.26 10.82
C LEU A 179 -17.83 6.68 12.27
N GLY A 180 -17.42 7.91 12.53
CA GLY A 180 -17.39 8.44 13.87
C GLY A 180 -17.68 9.94 13.87
N THR A 181 -18.24 10.41 14.96
CA THR A 181 -18.31 11.81 15.34
C THR A 181 -17.64 11.95 16.70
N TYR A 182 -17.23 13.17 17.03
CA TYR A 182 -16.70 13.46 18.36
C TYR A 182 -17.78 13.24 19.43
N TYR A 183 -17.45 12.40 20.39
CA TYR A 183 -18.25 12.19 21.58
C TYR A 183 -17.36 12.32 22.83
N PRO A 184 -17.65 13.25 23.74
CA PRO A 184 -16.83 13.46 24.94
C PRO A 184 -16.67 12.20 25.81
N ASP A 185 -17.67 11.31 25.78
CA ASP A 185 -17.69 10.10 26.58
C ASP A 185 -16.95 8.92 25.93
N ASP A 186 -16.57 9.05 24.65
CA ASP A 186 -15.87 8.02 23.89
C ASP A 186 -14.33 8.19 23.86
N TYR A 187 -13.79 8.96 24.78
CA TYR A 187 -12.32 9.14 24.91
C TYR A 187 -11.55 7.84 25.07
N THR A 188 -12.22 6.75 25.37
CA THR A 188 -11.63 5.42 25.41
C THR A 188 -11.63 4.72 24.05
N SER A 189 -12.36 5.23 23.05
CA SER A 189 -12.33 4.70 21.70
C SER A 189 -11.11 5.24 20.96
N LYS A 190 -10.11 4.40 20.78
CA LYS A 190 -8.87 4.72 20.08
C LYS A 190 -9.11 5.39 18.71
N TYR A 191 -10.18 5.05 18.03
CA TYR A 191 -10.52 5.57 16.70
C TYR A 191 -10.97 7.02 16.71
N LEU A 192 -11.83 7.40 17.63
CA LEU A 192 -12.30 8.78 17.74
C LEU A 192 -11.19 9.68 18.24
N TYR A 193 -10.43 9.23 19.22
CA TYR A 193 -9.28 9.96 19.74
C TYR A 193 -8.22 10.22 18.67
N ASP A 194 -7.92 9.23 17.83
CA ASP A 194 -6.95 9.38 16.75
C ASP A 194 -7.47 10.28 15.62
N MET A 195 -8.76 10.27 15.34
CA MET A 195 -9.38 11.21 14.39
C MET A 195 -9.36 12.64 14.91
N GLU A 196 -9.51 12.85 16.21
CA GLU A 196 -9.50 14.16 16.84
C GLU A 196 -8.14 14.79 16.93
N ARG A 197 -7.11 14.01 17.24
CA ARG A 197 -5.73 14.49 17.28
C ARG A 197 -5.26 15.05 15.95
N THR A 198 -5.94 14.77 14.87
CA THR A 198 -5.58 15.15 13.50
C THR A 198 -6.46 16.27 12.95
N LEU A 199 -7.45 16.74 13.70
CA LEU A 199 -8.21 17.96 13.42
C LEU A 199 -7.57 19.17 14.06
#